data_c3421c4b24d9bee7df1714c9b8103629
#
_entry.id   c3421c4b24d9bee7df1714c9b8103629
#
_cell.length_a   1.000
_cell.length_b   1.000
_cell.length_c   1.000
_cell.angle_alpha   90.00
_cell.angle_beta   90.00
_cell.angle_gamma   90.00
#
_symmetry.space_group_name_H-M   'P 1'
#
loop_
_entity.id
_entity.type
_entity.pdbx_description
1 polymer ?
#
loop_
_entity_poly.entity_id
_entity_poly.type
_entity_poly.pdbx_seq_one_letter_code
_entity_poly.pdbx_strand_id
1 'polypeptide(L)'
;MPPQTPVGLIGVGLMGEVYAQRLIAAGFGVMGFDVDAARTKRLVQIGGRAGSAAEIARQCDPIVVAVFSTDQVEDVVERTLVPAGSGKIVICTSTCDPDRIAALGARVARAIRFLETPVSGTSAQVRQGDGVGLIGGDVATAQIAAPVLDALFPKRFHIGMVGDGGRAKLAINLILGLNRLALAEGLVFASRLGLDTAAFLQVARASAAASQVMDTKGPKMVDGDFTPEGRVRQTLKDAQLMMDQAHKLGQELPLLKVHAAVLEACVRHGESERDNSIVIEEIRRRARTRKPHDADGD
;
A
#
# COMPACT_ATOMS: atom_id res chain seq x y z
N MET A 1 -7.39 -35.68 0.10
CA MET A 1 -6.87 -34.84 -0.98
C MET A 1 -5.36 -34.81 -0.89
N PRO A 2 -4.59 -34.87 -1.98
CA PRO A 2 -3.17 -34.66 -1.91
C PRO A 2 -2.92 -33.26 -1.31
N PRO A 3 -1.85 -33.06 -0.53
CA PRO A 3 -1.55 -31.76 0.03
C PRO A 3 -1.39 -30.76 -1.12
N GLN A 4 -2.23 -29.72 -1.15
CA GLN A 4 -2.08 -28.65 -2.11
C GLN A 4 -0.72 -27.96 -1.87
N THR A 5 -0.02 -27.66 -2.95
CA THR A 5 1.23 -26.90 -2.86
C THR A 5 0.98 -25.61 -2.09
N PRO A 6 1.74 -25.32 -1.01
CA PRO A 6 1.47 -24.14 -0.21
C PRO A 6 1.77 -22.85 -0.99
N VAL A 7 1.05 -21.79 -0.65
CA VAL A 7 1.35 -20.44 -1.12
C VAL A 7 2.54 -19.89 -0.34
N GLY A 8 3.54 -19.40 -1.06
CA GLY A 8 4.69 -18.72 -0.47
C GLY A 8 4.38 -17.25 -0.18
N LEU A 9 4.89 -16.72 0.92
CA LEU A 9 4.78 -15.31 1.26
C LEU A 9 6.13 -14.76 1.69
N ILE A 10 6.69 -13.83 0.92
CA ILE A 10 7.93 -13.13 1.26
C ILE A 10 7.60 -11.68 1.61
N GLY A 11 7.86 -11.32 2.86
CA GLY A 11 7.42 -10.09 3.50
C GLY A 11 6.12 -10.29 4.28
N VAL A 12 6.22 -10.34 5.62
CA VAL A 12 5.10 -10.49 6.56
C VAL A 12 4.91 -9.18 7.34
N GLY A 13 5.00 -8.05 6.64
CA GLY A 13 4.68 -6.74 7.19
C GLY A 13 3.17 -6.52 7.35
N LEU A 14 2.77 -5.26 7.48
CA LEU A 14 1.36 -4.87 7.69
C LEU A 14 0.40 -5.49 6.66
N MET A 15 0.77 -5.50 5.38
CA MET A 15 -0.05 -6.09 4.31
C MET A 15 0.16 -7.60 4.20
N GLY A 16 1.40 -8.09 4.32
CA GLY A 16 1.70 -9.52 4.22
C GLY A 16 0.99 -10.35 5.29
N GLU A 17 0.88 -9.84 6.52
CA GLU A 17 0.10 -10.49 7.58
C GLU A 17 -1.38 -10.62 7.19
N VAL A 18 -1.97 -9.58 6.60
CA VAL A 18 -3.36 -9.62 6.10
C VAL A 18 -3.50 -10.62 4.95
N TYR A 19 -2.53 -10.68 4.04
CA TYR A 19 -2.55 -11.68 2.96
C TYR A 19 -2.49 -13.10 3.52
N ALA A 20 -1.63 -13.37 4.51
CA ALA A 20 -1.57 -14.65 5.17
C ALA A 20 -2.92 -15.03 5.81
N GLN A 21 -3.55 -14.11 6.56
CA GLN A 21 -4.87 -14.33 7.17
C GLN A 21 -5.93 -14.70 6.13
N ARG A 22 -5.99 -13.99 5.02
CA ARG A 22 -6.96 -14.24 3.95
C ARG A 22 -6.72 -15.58 3.25
N LEU A 23 -5.47 -15.90 2.94
CA LEU A 23 -5.11 -17.18 2.32
C LEU A 23 -5.45 -18.36 3.23
N ILE A 24 -5.09 -18.27 4.51
CA ILE A 24 -5.40 -19.31 5.50
C ILE A 24 -6.92 -19.47 5.66
N ALA A 25 -7.66 -18.37 5.75
CA ALA A 25 -9.13 -18.40 5.83
C ALA A 25 -9.77 -19.00 4.57
N ALA A 26 -9.14 -18.88 3.41
CA ALA A 26 -9.57 -19.52 2.17
C ALA A 26 -9.11 -21.00 2.03
N GLY A 27 -8.45 -21.55 3.06
CA GLY A 27 -8.02 -22.95 3.10
C GLY A 27 -6.65 -23.23 2.47
N PHE A 28 -5.86 -22.22 2.12
CA PHE A 28 -4.50 -22.42 1.62
C PHE A 28 -3.52 -22.69 2.76
N GLY A 29 -2.59 -23.62 2.56
CA GLY A 29 -1.36 -23.68 3.35
C GLY A 29 -0.47 -22.49 3.01
N VAL A 30 0.01 -21.75 4.01
CA VAL A 30 0.89 -20.58 3.82
C VAL A 30 2.25 -20.84 4.47
N MET A 31 3.32 -20.69 3.68
CA MET A 31 4.69 -20.65 4.20
C MET A 31 5.25 -19.25 3.99
N GLY A 32 5.71 -18.60 5.07
CA GLY A 32 6.18 -17.23 4.98
C GLY A 32 7.55 -16.97 5.59
N PHE A 33 8.16 -15.89 5.08
CA PHE A 33 9.45 -15.37 5.51
C PHE A 33 9.39 -13.85 5.66
N ASP A 34 10.00 -13.35 6.72
CA ASP A 34 10.33 -11.94 6.89
C ASP A 34 11.72 -11.84 7.55
N VAL A 35 12.46 -10.78 7.25
CA VAL A 35 13.75 -10.48 7.91
C VAL A 35 13.58 -10.17 9.40
N ASP A 36 12.40 -9.72 9.81
CA ASP A 36 12.00 -9.54 11.21
C ASP A 36 11.39 -10.84 11.76
N ALA A 37 12.14 -11.54 12.60
CA ALA A 37 11.71 -12.79 13.22
C ALA A 37 10.41 -12.67 14.03
N ALA A 38 10.08 -11.49 14.57
CA ALA A 38 8.83 -11.28 15.30
C ALA A 38 7.61 -11.37 14.38
N ARG A 39 7.75 -10.97 13.13
CA ARG A 39 6.68 -11.07 12.12
C ARG A 39 6.49 -12.52 11.68
N THR A 40 7.56 -13.27 11.49
CA THR A 40 7.49 -14.70 11.20
C THR A 40 6.83 -15.48 12.34
N LYS A 41 7.11 -15.12 13.60
CA LYS A 41 6.41 -15.71 14.77
C LYS A 41 4.91 -15.42 14.75
N ARG A 42 4.48 -14.20 14.40
CA ARG A 42 3.05 -13.86 14.27
C ARG A 42 2.38 -14.67 13.17
N LEU A 43 3.05 -14.87 12.03
CA LEU A 43 2.53 -15.74 10.98
C LEU A 43 2.23 -17.16 11.50
N VAL A 44 3.12 -17.74 12.30
CA VAL A 44 2.90 -19.07 12.89
C VAL A 44 1.69 -19.06 13.85
N GLN A 45 1.54 -18.00 14.65
CA GLN A 45 0.40 -17.87 15.58
C GLN A 45 -0.96 -17.83 14.88
N ILE A 46 -1.02 -17.34 13.64
CA ILE A 46 -2.25 -17.28 12.84
C ILE A 46 -2.45 -18.53 11.95
N GLY A 47 -1.63 -19.57 12.11
CA GLY A 47 -1.77 -20.84 11.41
C GLY A 47 -0.90 -21.00 10.16
N GLY A 48 -0.01 -20.07 9.87
CA GLY A 48 1.00 -20.22 8.82
C GLY A 48 2.20 -21.03 9.28
N ARG A 49 3.13 -21.31 8.37
CA ARG A 49 4.41 -22.00 8.63
C ARG A 49 5.56 -21.04 8.36
N ALA A 50 6.52 -21.01 9.25
CA ALA A 50 7.79 -20.32 9.01
C ALA A 50 8.66 -21.10 8.01
N GLY A 51 9.36 -20.38 7.14
CA GLY A 51 10.39 -20.95 6.25
C GLY A 51 11.43 -19.90 5.91
N SER A 52 12.55 -20.29 5.35
CA SER A 52 13.48 -19.38 4.69
C SER A 52 12.98 -18.99 3.29
N ALA A 53 13.46 -17.89 2.74
CA ALA A 53 13.12 -17.49 1.37
C ALA A 53 13.51 -18.59 0.35
N ALA A 54 14.61 -19.30 0.57
CA ALA A 54 15.05 -20.42 -0.26
C ALA A 54 14.12 -21.65 -0.16
N GLU A 55 13.57 -21.95 1.02
CA GLU A 55 12.58 -23.02 1.18
C GLU A 55 11.27 -22.67 0.49
N ILE A 56 10.78 -21.43 0.63
CA ILE A 56 9.61 -20.92 -0.07
C ILE A 56 9.80 -21.04 -1.58
N ALA A 57 10.94 -20.62 -2.09
CA ALA A 57 11.27 -20.69 -3.50
C ALA A 57 11.23 -22.13 -4.07
N ARG A 58 11.60 -23.13 -3.27
CA ARG A 58 11.57 -24.54 -3.70
C ARG A 58 10.20 -25.19 -3.54
N GLN A 59 9.49 -24.91 -2.43
CA GLN A 59 8.33 -25.70 -1.99
C GLN A 59 6.98 -25.06 -2.29
N CYS A 60 6.93 -23.78 -2.64
CA CYS A 60 5.68 -23.02 -2.80
C CYS A 60 5.42 -22.65 -4.26
N ASP A 61 4.13 -22.60 -4.61
CA ASP A 61 3.61 -22.04 -5.88
C ASP A 61 2.10 -21.78 -5.73
N PRO A 62 1.61 -20.54 -5.97
CA PRO A 62 2.39 -19.34 -6.29
C PRO A 62 3.12 -18.73 -5.07
N ILE A 63 3.98 -17.74 -5.34
CA ILE A 63 4.72 -16.99 -4.33
C ILE A 63 4.30 -15.53 -4.36
N VAL A 64 3.77 -15.03 -3.24
CA VAL A 64 3.41 -13.62 -3.04
C VAL A 64 4.62 -12.87 -2.48
N VAL A 65 5.02 -11.78 -3.13
CA VAL A 65 6.09 -10.88 -2.69
C VAL A 65 5.47 -9.57 -2.21
N ALA A 66 5.61 -9.28 -0.91
CA ALA A 66 5.01 -8.14 -0.22
C ALA A 66 6.05 -7.35 0.59
N VAL A 67 7.15 -6.98 -0.05
CA VAL A 67 8.28 -6.24 0.53
C VAL A 67 8.15 -4.73 0.32
N PHE A 68 9.05 -3.94 0.91
CA PHE A 68 8.88 -2.50 1.00
C PHE A 68 9.26 -1.73 -0.28
N SER A 69 10.33 -2.13 -0.97
CA SER A 69 10.90 -1.36 -2.08
C SER A 69 11.09 -2.17 -3.36
N THR A 70 11.28 -1.46 -4.48
CA THR A 70 11.62 -2.07 -5.76
C THR A 70 12.93 -2.88 -5.67
N ASP A 71 13.96 -2.34 -4.99
CA ASP A 71 15.25 -3.03 -4.81
C ASP A 71 15.07 -4.37 -4.11
N GLN A 72 14.24 -4.41 -3.07
CA GLN A 72 13.95 -5.66 -2.36
C GLN A 72 13.17 -6.66 -3.23
N VAL A 73 12.27 -6.19 -4.09
CA VAL A 73 11.56 -7.07 -5.04
C VAL A 73 12.56 -7.67 -6.04
N GLU A 74 13.40 -6.85 -6.65
CA GLU A 74 14.42 -7.31 -7.61
C GLU A 74 15.38 -8.31 -6.95
N ASP A 75 15.88 -7.99 -5.76
CA ASP A 75 16.80 -8.87 -5.01
C ASP A 75 16.17 -10.24 -4.71
N VAL A 76 14.96 -10.25 -4.17
CA VAL A 76 14.22 -11.48 -3.86
C VAL A 76 13.98 -12.30 -5.14
N VAL A 77 13.48 -11.66 -6.19
CA VAL A 77 13.11 -12.37 -7.43
C VAL A 77 14.35 -12.91 -8.13
N GLU A 78 15.36 -12.07 -8.35
CA GLU A 78 16.53 -12.46 -9.16
C GLU A 78 17.50 -13.36 -8.40
N ARG A 79 17.73 -13.13 -7.10
CA ARG A 79 18.73 -13.89 -6.32
C ARG A 79 18.18 -15.09 -5.60
N THR A 80 16.84 -15.13 -5.35
CA THR A 80 16.25 -16.23 -4.58
C THR A 80 15.28 -17.06 -5.41
N LEU A 81 14.34 -16.42 -6.13
CA LEU A 81 13.27 -17.15 -6.80
C LEU A 81 13.71 -17.73 -8.14
N VAL A 82 14.39 -16.95 -8.96
CA VAL A 82 14.92 -17.44 -10.28
C VAL A 82 15.85 -18.65 -10.14
N PRO A 83 16.84 -18.66 -9.23
CA PRO A 83 17.74 -19.82 -9.07
C PRO A 83 17.05 -21.09 -8.55
N ALA A 84 15.89 -20.98 -7.92
CA ALA A 84 15.21 -22.13 -7.32
C ALA A 84 14.42 -23.00 -8.32
N GLY A 85 14.35 -22.61 -9.58
CA GLY A 85 13.73 -23.39 -10.67
C GLY A 85 12.67 -22.60 -11.47
N SER A 86 12.32 -23.16 -12.62
CA SER A 86 11.47 -22.49 -13.61
C SER A 86 9.97 -22.78 -13.42
N GLY A 87 9.14 -21.92 -14.00
CA GLY A 87 7.71 -22.12 -14.18
C GLY A 87 6.83 -21.67 -13.03
N LYS A 88 7.38 -21.20 -11.91
CA LYS A 88 6.62 -20.69 -10.76
C LYS A 88 5.94 -19.36 -11.07
N ILE A 89 4.79 -19.17 -10.42
CA ILE A 89 4.07 -17.89 -10.48
C ILE A 89 4.52 -17.02 -9.31
N VAL A 90 4.96 -15.81 -9.61
CA VAL A 90 5.29 -14.78 -8.62
C VAL A 90 4.29 -13.65 -8.72
N ILE A 91 3.62 -13.34 -7.61
CA ILE A 91 2.64 -12.26 -7.48
C ILE A 91 3.27 -11.15 -6.65
N CYS A 92 3.75 -10.08 -7.31
CA CYS A 92 4.32 -8.92 -6.65
C CYS A 92 3.22 -7.94 -6.25
N THR A 93 2.98 -7.78 -4.94
CA THR A 93 1.98 -6.85 -4.41
C THR A 93 2.57 -5.53 -3.92
N SER A 94 3.89 -5.39 -3.98
CA SER A 94 4.60 -4.18 -3.58
C SER A 94 4.34 -3.02 -4.55
N THR A 95 4.21 -1.80 -4.03
CA THR A 95 4.21 -0.59 -4.87
C THR A 95 5.65 -0.23 -5.22
N CYS A 96 5.99 -0.35 -6.48
CA CYS A 96 7.33 -0.24 -7.03
C CYS A 96 7.43 0.83 -8.13
N ASP A 97 8.66 1.12 -8.59
CA ASP A 97 8.89 1.84 -9.84
C ASP A 97 8.36 0.98 -10.99
N PRO A 98 7.36 1.44 -11.75
CA PRO A 98 6.69 0.62 -12.77
C PRO A 98 7.61 0.26 -13.95
N ASP A 99 8.58 1.11 -14.28
CA ASP A 99 9.51 0.83 -15.38
C ASP A 99 10.51 -0.26 -14.99
N ARG A 100 11.01 -0.20 -13.74
CA ARG A 100 11.90 -1.23 -13.19
C ARG A 100 11.19 -2.58 -13.06
N ILE A 101 9.92 -2.59 -12.62
CA ILE A 101 9.12 -3.82 -12.53
C ILE A 101 8.81 -4.39 -13.91
N ALA A 102 8.50 -3.55 -14.91
CA ALA A 102 8.35 -4.00 -16.29
C ALA A 102 9.63 -4.64 -16.82
N ALA A 103 10.78 -3.99 -16.59
CA ALA A 103 12.09 -4.52 -16.96
C ALA A 103 12.42 -5.83 -16.21
N LEU A 104 12.12 -5.93 -14.91
CA LEU A 104 12.28 -7.16 -14.15
C LEU A 104 11.44 -8.29 -14.74
N GLY A 105 10.15 -8.06 -15.00
CA GLY A 105 9.26 -9.04 -15.62
C GLY A 105 9.83 -9.59 -16.94
N ALA A 106 10.36 -8.70 -17.79
CA ALA A 106 11.00 -9.09 -19.04
C ALA A 106 12.29 -9.94 -18.82
N ARG A 107 13.13 -9.55 -17.86
CA ARG A 107 14.38 -10.29 -17.56
C ARG A 107 14.12 -11.70 -17.06
N VAL A 108 13.08 -11.89 -16.25
CA VAL A 108 12.79 -13.19 -15.60
C VAL A 108 11.80 -14.07 -16.35
N ALA A 109 11.24 -13.61 -17.47
CA ALA A 109 10.14 -14.27 -18.21
C ALA A 109 10.43 -15.73 -18.61
N ARG A 110 11.70 -16.12 -18.79
CA ARG A 110 12.08 -17.51 -19.11
C ARG A 110 12.06 -18.44 -17.91
N ALA A 111 12.15 -17.88 -16.70
CA ALA A 111 12.23 -18.65 -15.46
C ALA A 111 10.95 -18.53 -14.61
N ILE A 112 10.28 -17.40 -14.63
CA ILE A 112 9.16 -17.08 -13.73
C ILE A 112 8.01 -16.50 -14.54
N ARG A 113 6.78 -16.91 -14.19
CA ARG A 113 5.54 -16.24 -14.60
C ARG A 113 5.27 -15.09 -13.62
N PHE A 114 5.64 -13.88 -14.00
CA PHE A 114 5.57 -12.72 -13.11
C PHE A 114 4.27 -11.95 -13.30
N LEU A 115 3.53 -11.77 -12.21
CA LEU A 115 2.38 -10.88 -12.11
C LEU A 115 2.71 -9.75 -11.14
N GLU A 116 2.45 -8.53 -11.55
CA GLU A 116 2.37 -7.38 -10.67
C GLU A 116 0.93 -7.21 -10.23
N THR A 117 0.69 -7.05 -8.92
CA THR A 117 -0.68 -6.88 -8.40
C THR A 117 -0.66 -5.96 -7.17
N PRO A 118 -0.23 -4.69 -7.31
CA PRO A 118 -0.35 -3.75 -6.21
C PRO A 118 -1.81 -3.55 -5.84
N VAL A 119 -2.08 -3.27 -4.55
CA VAL A 119 -3.44 -3.13 -4.04
C VAL A 119 -3.78 -1.69 -3.71
N SER A 120 -4.99 -1.26 -4.05
CA SER A 120 -5.60 -0.03 -3.56
C SER A 120 -6.53 -0.36 -2.40
N GLY A 121 -6.23 0.19 -1.21
CA GLY A 121 -6.95 -0.02 0.03
C GLY A 121 -6.01 -0.05 1.24
N THR A 122 -6.56 0.20 2.43
CA THR A 122 -5.86 0.05 3.72
C THR A 122 -5.76 -1.43 4.09
N SER A 123 -4.88 -1.77 5.05
CA SER A 123 -4.80 -3.14 5.56
C SER A 123 -6.13 -3.63 6.15
N ALA A 124 -6.92 -2.74 6.75
CA ALA A 124 -8.26 -3.05 7.25
C ALA A 124 -9.23 -3.40 6.11
N GLN A 125 -9.26 -2.58 5.05
CA GLN A 125 -10.08 -2.86 3.87
C GLN A 125 -9.69 -4.16 3.18
N VAL A 126 -8.40 -4.42 3.00
CA VAL A 126 -7.93 -5.69 2.41
C VAL A 126 -8.32 -6.88 3.28
N ARG A 127 -8.25 -6.77 4.61
CA ARG A 127 -8.70 -7.83 5.54
C ARG A 127 -10.17 -8.17 5.33
N GLN A 128 -11.01 -7.18 5.06
CA GLN A 128 -12.45 -7.32 4.80
C GLN A 128 -12.78 -7.78 3.36
N GLY A 129 -11.79 -7.83 2.46
CA GLY A 129 -11.99 -8.14 1.05
C GLY A 129 -12.35 -6.94 0.17
N ASP A 130 -12.26 -5.74 0.71
CA ASP A 130 -12.57 -4.49 0.00
C ASP A 130 -11.38 -3.83 -0.70
N GLY A 131 -10.19 -4.42 -0.58
CA GLY A 131 -9.02 -4.01 -1.35
C GLY A 131 -9.18 -4.32 -2.83
N VAL A 132 -8.71 -3.42 -3.69
CA VAL A 132 -8.76 -3.57 -5.15
C VAL A 132 -7.38 -3.95 -5.68
N GLY A 133 -7.25 -5.15 -6.25
CA GLY A 133 -6.03 -5.63 -6.91
C GLY A 133 -5.91 -5.05 -8.33
N LEU A 134 -4.74 -4.54 -8.68
CA LEU A 134 -4.45 -3.94 -10.00
C LEU A 134 -3.45 -4.84 -10.74
N ILE A 135 -3.95 -5.76 -11.56
CA ILE A 135 -3.13 -6.80 -12.18
C ILE A 135 -2.43 -6.25 -13.43
N GLY A 136 -1.10 -6.32 -13.43
CA GLY A 136 -0.26 -6.17 -14.61
C GLY A 136 0.45 -7.49 -14.91
N GLY A 137 0.33 -7.98 -16.15
CA GLY A 137 0.97 -9.21 -16.59
C GLY A 137 0.12 -10.02 -17.57
N ASP A 138 0.60 -11.23 -17.87
CA ASP A 138 -0.07 -12.11 -18.81
C ASP A 138 -1.43 -12.62 -18.28
N VAL A 139 -2.48 -12.55 -19.13
CA VAL A 139 -3.85 -12.95 -18.79
C VAL A 139 -3.94 -14.43 -18.43
N ALA A 140 -3.24 -15.31 -19.17
CA ALA A 140 -3.27 -16.75 -18.90
C ALA A 140 -2.63 -17.07 -17.54
N THR A 141 -1.54 -16.36 -17.19
CA THR A 141 -0.91 -16.48 -15.87
C THR A 141 -1.85 -15.98 -14.77
N ALA A 142 -2.55 -14.86 -14.97
CA ALA A 142 -3.56 -14.37 -14.02
C ALA A 142 -4.72 -15.35 -13.84
N GLN A 143 -5.15 -16.04 -14.88
CA GLN A 143 -6.18 -17.11 -14.81
C GLN A 143 -5.69 -18.31 -13.99
N ILE A 144 -4.44 -18.74 -14.17
CA ILE A 144 -3.87 -19.84 -13.36
C ILE A 144 -3.77 -19.43 -11.89
N ALA A 145 -3.40 -18.19 -11.60
CA ALA A 145 -3.32 -17.63 -10.26
C ALA A 145 -4.68 -17.27 -9.64
N ALA A 146 -5.78 -17.37 -10.40
CA ALA A 146 -7.11 -16.92 -9.99
C ALA A 146 -7.53 -17.40 -8.59
N PRO A 147 -7.34 -18.67 -8.18
CA PRO A 147 -7.75 -19.12 -6.85
C PRO A 147 -7.07 -18.31 -5.71
N VAL A 148 -5.80 -17.99 -5.87
CA VAL A 148 -5.05 -17.18 -4.90
C VAL A 148 -5.43 -15.71 -5.00
N LEU A 149 -5.62 -15.19 -6.20
CA LEU A 149 -6.08 -13.82 -6.43
C LEU A 149 -7.50 -13.60 -5.92
N ASP A 150 -8.41 -14.59 -6.00
CA ASP A 150 -9.76 -14.56 -5.42
C ASP A 150 -9.71 -14.44 -3.90
N ALA A 151 -8.80 -15.20 -3.27
CA ALA A 151 -8.60 -15.13 -1.84
C ALA A 151 -8.03 -13.77 -1.41
N LEU A 152 -7.07 -13.21 -2.16
CA LEU A 152 -6.41 -11.96 -1.81
C LEU A 152 -7.24 -10.73 -2.19
N PHE A 153 -7.75 -10.70 -3.41
CA PHE A 153 -8.39 -9.54 -4.04
C PHE A 153 -9.66 -9.95 -4.79
N PRO A 154 -10.81 -10.14 -4.10
CA PRO A 154 -12.08 -10.43 -4.75
C PRO A 154 -12.47 -9.35 -5.77
N LYS A 155 -12.12 -8.09 -5.46
CA LYS A 155 -12.22 -6.97 -6.38
C LYS A 155 -10.86 -6.76 -7.03
N ARG A 156 -10.76 -6.98 -8.34
CA ARG A 156 -9.51 -6.77 -9.08
C ARG A 156 -9.77 -6.42 -10.53
N PHE A 157 -8.81 -5.75 -11.12
CA PHE A 157 -8.84 -5.36 -12.53
C PHE A 157 -7.54 -5.76 -13.21
N HIS A 158 -7.64 -6.33 -14.39
CA HIS A 158 -6.49 -6.51 -15.28
C HIS A 158 -6.26 -5.20 -16.02
N ILE A 159 -5.11 -4.56 -15.74
CA ILE A 159 -4.80 -3.21 -16.24
C ILE A 159 -4.04 -3.29 -17.57
N GLY A 160 -3.16 -4.28 -17.71
CA GLY A 160 -2.31 -4.44 -18.89
C GLY A 160 -1.12 -5.34 -18.61
N MET A 161 0.02 -5.00 -19.19
CA MET A 161 1.28 -5.73 -19.02
C MET A 161 1.93 -5.43 -17.66
N VAL A 162 2.99 -6.15 -17.33
CA VAL A 162 3.80 -5.86 -16.14
C VAL A 162 4.29 -4.41 -16.18
N GLY A 163 4.08 -3.66 -15.11
CA GLY A 163 4.32 -2.23 -14.98
C GLY A 163 3.04 -1.39 -15.04
N ASP A 164 1.99 -1.84 -15.75
CA ASP A 164 0.75 -1.06 -15.90
C ASP A 164 -0.07 -1.06 -14.61
N GLY A 165 -0.05 -2.16 -13.83
CA GLY A 165 -0.63 -2.21 -12.49
C GLY A 165 -0.02 -1.16 -11.57
N GLY A 166 1.31 -1.01 -11.60
CA GLY A 166 2.05 0.02 -10.86
C GLY A 166 1.72 1.42 -11.32
N ARG A 167 1.66 1.69 -12.62
CA ARG A 167 1.25 2.99 -13.18
C ARG A 167 -0.13 3.38 -12.70
N ALA A 168 -1.11 2.47 -12.80
CA ALA A 168 -2.45 2.70 -12.28
C ALA A 168 -2.45 2.96 -10.77
N LYS A 169 -1.66 2.17 -10.00
CA LYS A 169 -1.52 2.35 -8.56
C LYS A 169 -0.98 3.72 -8.18
N LEU A 170 0.05 4.22 -8.87
CA LEU A 170 0.60 5.56 -8.62
C LEU A 170 -0.44 6.65 -8.87
N ALA A 171 -1.17 6.58 -9.99
CA ALA A 171 -2.24 7.55 -10.30
C ALA A 171 -3.38 7.52 -9.27
N ILE A 172 -3.81 6.34 -8.82
CA ILE A 172 -4.81 6.19 -7.76
C ILE A 172 -4.28 6.74 -6.44
N ASN A 173 -3.03 6.43 -6.07
CA ASN A 173 -2.45 6.92 -4.82
C ASN A 173 -2.24 8.44 -4.80
N LEU A 174 -2.01 9.07 -5.96
CA LEU A 174 -2.01 10.52 -6.09
C LEU A 174 -3.37 11.08 -5.63
N ILE A 175 -4.47 10.60 -6.21
CA ILE A 175 -5.84 11.04 -5.85
C ILE A 175 -6.12 10.79 -4.36
N LEU A 176 -5.82 9.59 -3.84
CA LEU A 176 -6.03 9.23 -2.44
C LEU A 176 -5.24 10.12 -1.48
N GLY A 177 -3.97 10.41 -1.82
CA GLY A 177 -3.10 11.27 -1.01
C GLY A 177 -3.61 12.70 -0.93
N LEU A 178 -4.06 13.25 -2.07
CA LEU A 178 -4.61 14.60 -2.15
C LEU A 178 -5.96 14.71 -1.44
N ASN A 179 -6.86 13.74 -1.59
CA ASN A 179 -8.13 13.70 -0.86
C ASN A 179 -7.90 13.66 0.66
N ARG A 180 -6.89 12.91 1.13
CA ARG A 180 -6.53 12.84 2.55
C ARG A 180 -5.99 14.19 3.06
N LEU A 181 -5.15 14.85 2.28
CA LEU A 181 -4.61 16.16 2.65
C LEU A 181 -5.72 17.22 2.67
N ALA A 182 -6.59 17.22 1.66
CA ALA A 182 -7.74 18.13 1.60
C ALA A 182 -8.68 17.93 2.79
N LEU A 183 -8.95 16.67 3.18
CA LEU A 183 -9.74 16.37 4.38
C LEU A 183 -9.07 16.91 5.65
N ALA A 184 -7.77 16.73 5.80
CA ALA A 184 -7.02 17.21 6.96
C ALA A 184 -7.09 18.74 7.08
N GLU A 185 -6.88 19.47 5.98
CA GLU A 185 -7.02 20.92 5.95
C GLU A 185 -8.47 21.35 6.24
N GLY A 186 -9.47 20.69 5.63
CA GLY A 186 -10.88 20.99 5.85
C GLY A 186 -11.30 20.81 7.31
N LEU A 187 -10.87 19.74 7.99
CA LEU A 187 -11.15 19.48 9.41
C LEU A 187 -10.48 20.52 10.32
N VAL A 188 -9.21 20.86 10.05
CA VAL A 188 -8.50 21.90 10.82
C VAL A 188 -9.17 23.26 10.61
N PHE A 189 -9.52 23.60 9.37
CA PHE A 189 -10.21 24.86 9.05
C PHE A 189 -11.59 24.95 9.72
N ALA A 190 -12.41 23.90 9.65
CA ALA A 190 -13.70 23.82 10.33
C ALA A 190 -13.56 24.05 11.85
N SER A 191 -12.56 23.40 12.47
CA SER A 191 -12.25 23.62 13.90
C SER A 191 -11.90 25.07 14.21
N ARG A 192 -11.13 25.73 13.33
CA ARG A 192 -10.78 27.17 13.50
C ARG A 192 -11.95 28.11 13.30
N LEU A 193 -12.97 27.68 12.54
CA LEU A 193 -14.24 28.40 12.40
C LEU A 193 -15.18 28.15 13.60
N GLY A 194 -14.78 27.35 14.61
CA GLY A 194 -15.57 27.03 15.78
C GLY A 194 -16.59 25.88 15.58
N LEU A 195 -16.48 25.13 14.49
CA LEU A 195 -17.36 23.99 14.26
C LEU A 195 -16.86 22.74 14.99
N ASP A 196 -17.81 21.92 15.45
CA ASP A 196 -17.51 20.57 15.91
C ASP A 196 -17.01 19.71 14.76
N THR A 197 -15.81 19.13 14.87
CA THR A 197 -15.16 18.42 13.78
C THR A 197 -15.82 17.08 13.46
N ALA A 198 -16.45 16.42 14.45
CA ALA A 198 -17.16 15.16 14.22
C ALA A 198 -18.47 15.41 13.46
N ALA A 199 -19.24 16.41 13.84
CA ALA A 199 -20.44 16.83 13.13
C ALA A 199 -20.09 17.34 11.72
N PHE A 200 -19.04 18.15 11.58
CA PHE A 200 -18.57 18.62 10.27
C PHE A 200 -18.20 17.45 9.34
N LEU A 201 -17.51 16.43 9.85
CA LEU A 201 -17.15 15.24 9.05
C LEU A 201 -18.40 14.53 8.49
N GLN A 202 -19.50 14.43 9.27
CA GLN A 202 -20.76 13.84 8.80
C GLN A 202 -21.35 14.66 7.65
N VAL A 203 -21.35 15.99 7.77
CA VAL A 203 -21.85 16.89 6.71
C VAL A 203 -20.96 16.77 5.46
N ALA A 204 -19.64 16.77 5.63
CA ALA A 204 -18.71 16.64 4.52
C ALA A 204 -18.91 15.34 3.73
N ARG A 205 -19.16 14.20 4.44
CA ARG A 205 -19.49 12.91 3.83
C ARG A 205 -20.78 12.94 3.00
N ALA A 206 -21.76 13.71 3.43
CA ALA A 206 -23.05 13.82 2.73
C ALA A 206 -23.04 14.87 1.61
N SER A 207 -21.96 15.62 1.47
CA SER A 207 -21.83 16.71 0.50
C SER A 207 -21.14 16.28 -0.79
N ALA A 208 -21.07 17.19 -1.77
CA ALA A 208 -20.31 17.01 -3.01
C ALA A 208 -18.79 16.85 -2.81
N ALA A 209 -18.27 17.16 -1.61
CA ALA A 209 -16.86 16.96 -1.26
C ALA A 209 -16.55 15.51 -0.87
N ALA A 210 -17.55 14.62 -0.80
CA ALA A 210 -17.40 13.26 -0.33
C ALA A 210 -16.29 12.48 -1.05
N SER A 211 -15.51 11.74 -0.29
CA SER A 211 -14.56 10.75 -0.80
C SER A 211 -14.45 9.59 0.20
N GLN A 212 -14.13 8.39 -0.28
CA GLN A 212 -13.94 7.20 0.60
C GLN A 212 -12.87 7.43 1.68
N VAL A 213 -11.94 8.34 1.47
CA VAL A 213 -10.94 8.74 2.48
C VAL A 213 -11.60 9.31 3.73
N MET A 214 -12.74 9.99 3.60
CA MET A 214 -13.50 10.52 4.76
C MET A 214 -14.02 9.39 5.65
N ASP A 215 -14.36 8.23 5.06
CA ASP A 215 -14.83 7.07 5.83
C ASP A 215 -13.68 6.35 6.53
N THR A 216 -12.55 6.21 5.86
CA THR A 216 -11.42 5.42 6.36
C THR A 216 -10.46 6.22 7.26
N LYS A 217 -10.28 7.51 7.00
CA LYS A 217 -9.30 8.37 7.68
C LYS A 217 -9.93 9.50 8.50
N GLY A 218 -11.16 9.90 8.18
CA GLY A 218 -11.86 10.95 8.90
C GLY A 218 -12.00 10.67 10.40
N PRO A 219 -12.55 9.53 10.83
CA PRO A 219 -12.61 9.17 12.25
C PRO A 219 -11.25 9.22 12.93
N LYS A 220 -10.21 8.63 12.31
CA LYS A 220 -8.85 8.65 12.86
C LYS A 220 -8.32 10.07 13.09
N MET A 221 -8.61 10.99 12.17
CA MET A 221 -8.22 12.41 12.29
C MET A 221 -8.99 13.15 13.38
N VAL A 222 -10.28 12.84 13.56
CA VAL A 222 -11.13 13.43 14.59
C VAL A 222 -10.75 12.90 15.97
N ASP A 223 -10.56 11.59 16.10
CA ASP A 223 -10.32 10.89 17.37
C ASP A 223 -8.84 10.93 17.79
N GLY A 224 -7.92 11.33 16.89
CA GLY A 224 -6.47 11.30 17.14
C GLY A 224 -5.89 9.88 17.19
N ASP A 225 -6.59 8.88 16.63
CA ASP A 225 -6.08 7.52 16.53
C ASP A 225 -5.22 7.34 15.29
N PHE A 226 -3.91 7.33 15.48
CA PHE A 226 -2.94 7.12 14.40
C PHE A 226 -2.31 5.72 14.43
N THR A 227 -3.05 4.72 14.90
CA THR A 227 -2.68 3.30 14.75
C THR A 227 -2.58 2.95 13.26
N PRO A 228 -1.43 2.40 12.78
CA PRO A 228 -1.14 2.33 11.36
C PRO A 228 -1.96 1.29 10.62
N GLU A 229 -2.67 1.74 9.59
CA GLU A 229 -3.27 0.97 8.49
C GLU A 229 -2.56 1.24 7.16
N GLY A 230 -1.84 2.36 7.10
CA GLY A 230 -0.92 2.76 6.04
C GLY A 230 0.04 3.81 6.63
N ARG A 231 1.35 3.50 6.64
CA ARG A 231 2.34 4.33 7.32
C ARG A 231 2.74 5.58 6.53
N VAL A 232 3.12 6.65 7.24
CA VAL A 232 3.67 7.89 6.64
C VAL A 232 4.83 7.56 5.70
N ARG A 233 5.84 6.78 6.16
CA ARG A 233 7.02 6.43 5.34
C ARG A 233 6.66 5.70 4.04
N GLN A 234 5.63 4.86 4.05
CA GLN A 234 5.15 4.16 2.86
C GLN A 234 4.51 5.15 1.87
N THR A 235 3.69 6.07 2.40
CA THR A 235 3.04 7.10 1.58
C THR A 235 4.05 8.07 0.98
N LEU A 236 5.09 8.44 1.74
CA LEU A 236 6.17 9.30 1.24
C LEU A 236 6.98 8.62 0.14
N LYS A 237 7.32 7.33 0.31
CA LYS A 237 7.98 6.54 -0.75
C LYS A 237 7.13 6.50 -2.02
N ASP A 238 5.81 6.30 -1.90
CA ASP A 238 4.92 6.30 -3.06
C ASP A 238 4.85 7.68 -3.72
N ALA A 239 4.83 8.77 -2.93
CA ALA A 239 4.88 10.14 -3.45
C ALA A 239 6.19 10.41 -4.22
N GLN A 240 7.32 9.88 -3.75
CA GLN A 240 8.61 9.96 -4.44
C GLN A 240 8.56 9.26 -5.80
N LEU A 241 8.03 8.03 -5.84
CA LEU A 241 7.84 7.29 -7.11
C LEU A 241 6.95 8.07 -8.11
N MET A 242 5.89 8.73 -7.61
CA MET A 242 5.04 9.57 -8.46
C MET A 242 5.80 10.78 -9.00
N MET A 243 6.62 11.46 -8.18
CA MET A 243 7.44 12.60 -8.61
C MET A 243 8.47 12.17 -9.66
N ASP A 244 9.12 11.03 -9.44
CA ASP A 244 10.12 10.49 -10.39
C ASP A 244 9.47 10.15 -11.75
N GLN A 245 8.29 9.51 -11.72
CA GLN A 245 7.56 9.22 -12.96
C GLN A 245 7.06 10.49 -13.65
N ALA A 246 6.53 11.45 -12.90
CA ALA A 246 6.07 12.73 -13.44
C ALA A 246 7.25 13.49 -14.10
N HIS A 247 8.42 13.50 -13.46
CA HIS A 247 9.63 14.10 -14.01
C HIS A 247 10.06 13.45 -15.34
N LYS A 248 10.11 12.11 -15.41
CA LYS A 248 10.41 11.35 -16.64
C LYS A 248 9.46 11.68 -17.78
N LEU A 249 8.18 11.94 -17.46
CA LEU A 249 7.15 12.26 -18.44
C LEU A 249 7.04 13.76 -18.76
N GLY A 250 7.85 14.62 -18.12
CA GLY A 250 7.76 16.07 -18.27
C GLY A 250 6.45 16.67 -17.70
N GLN A 251 5.75 15.97 -16.80
CA GLN A 251 4.49 16.41 -16.23
C GLN A 251 4.70 17.03 -14.84
N GLU A 252 4.25 18.28 -14.67
CA GLU A 252 4.20 18.92 -13.36
C GLU A 252 2.98 18.46 -12.56
N LEU A 253 3.20 18.13 -11.29
CA LEU A 253 2.15 17.76 -10.31
C LEU A 253 2.25 18.68 -9.07
N PRO A 254 1.75 19.93 -9.13
CA PRO A 254 1.94 20.92 -8.06
C PRO A 254 1.41 20.46 -6.70
N LEU A 255 0.22 19.87 -6.67
CA LEU A 255 -0.39 19.38 -5.43
C LEU A 255 0.39 18.22 -4.81
N LEU A 256 1.02 17.37 -5.62
CA LEU A 256 1.89 16.30 -5.13
C LEU A 256 3.12 16.85 -4.40
N LYS A 257 3.72 17.95 -4.90
CA LYS A 257 4.85 18.61 -4.25
C LYS A 257 4.47 19.08 -2.83
N VAL A 258 3.28 19.67 -2.69
CA VAL A 258 2.76 20.10 -1.37
C VAL A 258 2.51 18.89 -0.47
N HIS A 259 1.88 17.84 -0.98
CA HIS A 259 1.61 16.62 -0.23
C HIS A 259 2.92 15.96 0.27
N ALA A 260 3.91 15.83 -0.60
CA ALA A 260 5.23 15.29 -0.22
C ALA A 260 5.89 16.10 0.90
N ALA A 261 5.87 17.45 0.80
CA ALA A 261 6.43 18.33 1.82
C ALA A 261 5.74 18.18 3.19
N VAL A 262 4.43 17.92 3.21
CA VAL A 262 3.69 17.62 4.46
C VAL A 262 4.13 16.28 5.04
N LEU A 263 4.25 15.24 4.22
CA LEU A 263 4.72 13.91 4.66
C LEU A 263 6.17 13.96 5.18
N GLU A 264 7.04 14.69 4.51
CA GLU A 264 8.41 14.91 4.96
C GLU A 264 8.47 15.62 6.32
N ALA A 265 7.57 16.59 6.55
CA ALA A 265 7.45 17.25 7.85
C ALA A 265 7.02 16.26 8.94
N CYS A 266 6.05 15.39 8.68
CA CYS A 266 5.68 14.31 9.60
C CYS A 266 6.88 13.40 9.92
N VAL A 267 7.68 13.03 8.91
CA VAL A 267 8.90 12.23 9.12
C VAL A 267 9.90 12.97 10.03
N ARG A 268 10.12 14.27 9.82
CA ARG A 268 11.01 15.09 10.69
C ARG A 268 10.51 15.16 12.13
N HIS A 269 9.19 15.04 12.36
CA HIS A 269 8.59 14.96 13.70
C HIS A 269 8.58 13.54 14.30
N GLY A 270 9.26 12.56 13.68
CA GLY A 270 9.35 11.19 14.19
C GLY A 270 8.10 10.34 13.96
N GLU A 271 7.21 10.76 13.05
CA GLU A 271 5.91 10.13 12.81
C GLU A 271 5.91 9.10 11.67
N SER A 272 7.09 8.67 11.21
CA SER A 272 7.28 7.75 10.06
C SER A 272 6.46 6.46 10.15
N GLU A 273 6.34 5.89 11.35
CA GLU A 273 5.65 4.61 11.59
C GLU A 273 4.16 4.78 11.92
N ARG A 274 3.69 6.02 12.11
CA ARG A 274 2.28 6.32 12.38
C ARG A 274 1.43 6.18 11.12
N ASP A 275 0.10 6.11 11.32
CA ASP A 275 -0.85 6.14 10.20
C ASP A 275 -0.73 7.44 9.42
N ASN A 276 -0.90 7.37 8.12
CA ASN A 276 -0.78 8.53 7.24
C ASN A 276 -1.90 9.57 7.40
N SER A 277 -2.94 9.29 8.21
CA SER A 277 -3.91 10.30 8.66
C SER A 277 -3.31 11.33 9.60
N ILE A 278 -2.14 11.06 10.20
CA ILE A 278 -1.42 12.00 11.09
C ILE A 278 -1.01 13.29 10.38
N VAL A 279 -1.10 13.38 9.06
CA VAL A 279 -0.90 14.63 8.30
C VAL A 279 -1.74 15.78 8.86
N ILE A 280 -2.89 15.50 9.51
CA ILE A 280 -3.69 16.53 10.19
C ILE A 280 -2.92 17.24 11.29
N GLU A 281 -2.04 16.55 12.02
CA GLU A 281 -1.20 17.18 13.06
C GLU A 281 -0.19 18.15 12.45
N GLU A 282 0.37 17.82 11.29
CA GLU A 282 1.24 18.75 10.59
C GLU A 282 0.47 20.00 10.12
N ILE A 283 -0.77 19.86 9.65
CA ILE A 283 -1.61 20.99 9.29
C ILE A 283 -1.94 21.84 10.54
N ARG A 284 -2.23 21.22 11.69
CA ARG A 284 -2.45 21.91 12.97
C ARG A 284 -1.23 22.72 13.40
N ARG A 285 -0.03 22.17 13.22
CA ARG A 285 1.26 22.86 13.54
C ARG A 285 1.54 24.08 12.68
N ARG A 286 0.97 24.16 11.49
CA ARG A 286 1.11 25.32 10.56
C ARG A 286 0.24 26.51 10.92
N ALA A 287 -0.49 26.48 12.03
CA ALA A 287 -1.26 27.62 12.52
C ALA A 287 -0.33 28.80 12.79
N ARG A 288 -0.59 29.95 12.17
CA ARG A 288 0.08 31.19 12.56
C ARG A 288 -0.47 31.63 13.92
N THR A 289 0.41 31.90 14.88
CA THR A 289 0.04 32.65 16.09
C THR A 289 -0.40 34.03 15.65
N ARG A 290 -1.67 34.41 15.92
CA ARG A 290 -2.11 35.81 15.75
C ARG A 290 -1.17 36.68 16.57
N LYS A 291 -0.44 37.59 15.91
CA LYS A 291 0.27 38.65 16.66
C LYS A 291 -0.79 39.51 17.36
N PRO A 292 -0.58 39.90 18.63
CA PRO A 292 -1.58 40.67 19.39
C PRO A 292 -1.85 42.09 18.85
N HIS A 293 -1.38 42.47 17.67
CA HIS A 293 -1.37 43.85 17.20
C HIS A 293 -2.46 44.20 16.16
N ASP A 294 -3.35 43.29 15.80
CA ASP A 294 -4.40 43.56 14.82
C ASP A 294 -5.81 43.74 15.47
N ALA A 295 -5.83 44.07 16.77
CA ALA A 295 -7.08 44.26 17.53
C ALA A 295 -7.45 45.74 17.76
N ASP A 296 -6.60 46.68 17.30
CA ASP A 296 -6.89 48.11 17.41
C ASP A 296 -6.90 48.74 16.01
N GLY A 297 -8.09 48.71 15.38
CA GLY A 297 -8.30 49.34 14.09
C GLY A 297 -9.76 49.32 13.73
N ASP A 298 -10.52 50.31 14.28
CA ASP A 298 -11.86 50.77 14.05
C ASP A 298 -12.96 50.22 14.96
#